data_21891c1ad0db36a748d7c228c60034dc
#
_entry.id   21891c1ad0db36a748d7c228c60034dc
#
_cell.length_a   1.000
_cell.length_b   1.000
_cell.length_c   1.000
_cell.angle_alpha   90.00
_cell.angle_beta   90.00
_cell.angle_gamma   90.00
#
_symmetry.space_group_name_H-M   'P 1'
#
loop_
_entity.id
_entity.type
_entity.pdbx_description
1 polymer ?
#
loop_
_entity_poly.entity_id
_entity_poly.type
_entity_poly.pdbx_seq_one_letter_code
_entity_poly.pdbx_strand_id
1 'polypeptide(L)'
;MTQRGRFVTFEGIDGAGKSTQIAFVDDWLRSRGVDVLLTREPGGTPIGETLREMILHRPMQPRTETLLMFAARCEHVLTVIEPALAAGRWVLCDRFTDATYAYQSGGRGLPEADVATLERWVHPGLQPDLTFLFDLEPEIAAVRLARAQRSDRFEAEQRDFFTRVREHYLARARAQPRRFLVVDTSQDKPVVQEQLIDAVRRRL
;
A
#
# COMPACT_ATOMS: atom_id res chain seq x y z
N MET A 1 -13.99 26.95 -4.53
CA MET A 1 -13.63 25.56 -4.94
C MET A 1 -12.92 24.93 -3.75
N THR A 2 -13.40 23.82 -3.23
CA THR A 2 -12.71 23.06 -2.19
C THR A 2 -11.40 22.51 -2.78
N GLN A 3 -10.30 22.68 -2.06
CA GLN A 3 -9.01 22.11 -2.46
C GLN A 3 -9.15 20.57 -2.50
N ARG A 4 -8.60 19.91 -3.54
CA ARG A 4 -8.56 18.43 -3.62
C ARG A 4 -7.90 17.86 -2.37
N GLY A 5 -8.47 16.80 -1.83
CA GLY A 5 -7.85 16.04 -0.74
C GLY A 5 -6.50 15.44 -1.11
N ARG A 6 -5.76 14.96 -0.12
CA ARG A 6 -4.46 14.31 -0.30
C ARG A 6 -4.61 12.80 -0.34
N PHE A 7 -3.86 12.16 -1.23
CA PHE A 7 -3.81 10.71 -1.35
C PHE A 7 -2.49 10.17 -0.79
N VAL A 8 -2.56 9.45 0.33
CA VAL A 8 -1.39 8.90 1.03
C VAL A 8 -1.49 7.38 1.05
N THR A 9 -0.44 6.70 0.63
CA THR A 9 -0.38 5.23 0.63
C THR A 9 0.68 4.71 1.59
N PHE A 10 0.46 3.51 2.10
CA PHE A 10 1.30 2.84 3.07
C PHE A 10 1.71 1.47 2.51
N GLU A 11 2.98 1.32 2.21
CA GLU A 11 3.56 0.19 1.49
C GLU A 11 4.61 -0.55 2.32
N GLY A 12 4.96 -1.75 1.92
CA GLY A 12 5.95 -2.60 2.59
C GLY A 12 5.44 -4.02 2.76
N ILE A 13 6.33 -4.94 3.10
CA ILE A 13 6.01 -6.36 3.31
C ILE A 13 5.09 -6.56 4.52
N ASP A 14 4.46 -7.74 4.60
CA ASP A 14 3.66 -8.09 5.78
C ASP A 14 4.57 -8.25 7.00
N GLY A 15 4.08 -7.85 8.18
CA GLY A 15 4.91 -7.78 9.39
C GLY A 15 5.75 -6.50 9.55
N ALA A 16 5.82 -5.62 8.55
CA ALA A 16 6.56 -4.35 8.64
C ALA A 16 5.91 -3.30 9.58
N GLY A 17 4.76 -3.58 10.16
CA GLY A 17 4.14 -2.70 11.17
C GLY A 17 3.21 -1.63 10.61
N LYS A 18 2.81 -1.70 9.33
CA LYS A 18 1.93 -0.74 8.64
C LYS A 18 0.69 -0.34 9.43
N SER A 19 -0.13 -1.33 9.84
CA SER A 19 -1.45 -1.06 10.44
C SER A 19 -1.37 -0.18 11.69
N THR A 20 -0.34 -0.35 12.53
CA THR A 20 -0.11 0.49 13.71
C THR A 20 0.19 1.92 13.34
N GLN A 21 0.97 2.13 12.29
CA GLN A 21 1.39 3.45 11.85
C GLN A 21 0.29 4.16 11.07
N ILE A 22 -0.52 3.42 10.30
CA ILE A 22 -1.71 3.95 9.63
C ILE A 22 -2.69 4.51 10.65
N ALA A 23 -3.02 3.73 11.69
CA ALA A 23 -3.90 4.20 12.77
C ALA A 23 -3.34 5.46 13.46
N PHE A 24 -2.05 5.51 13.71
CA PHE A 24 -1.40 6.68 14.32
C PHE A 24 -1.52 7.94 13.42
N VAL A 25 -1.28 7.81 12.11
CA VAL A 25 -1.39 8.94 11.18
C VAL A 25 -2.85 9.39 11.03
N ASP A 26 -3.80 8.46 10.97
CA ASP A 26 -5.23 8.74 10.93
C ASP A 26 -5.67 9.55 12.17
N ASP A 27 -5.36 9.07 13.37
CA ASP A 27 -5.67 9.74 14.64
C ASP A 27 -5.06 11.14 14.69
N TRP A 28 -3.79 11.26 14.26
CA TRP A 28 -3.10 12.54 14.23
C TRP A 28 -3.72 13.55 13.28
N LEU A 29 -4.14 13.15 12.08
CA LEU A 29 -4.81 14.01 11.11
C LEU A 29 -6.20 14.43 11.62
N ARG A 30 -7.00 13.49 12.12
CA ARG A 30 -8.33 13.77 12.68
C ARG A 30 -8.27 14.72 13.87
N SER A 31 -7.26 14.59 14.73
CA SER A 31 -7.07 15.53 15.87
C SER A 31 -6.80 16.97 15.42
N ARG A 32 -6.49 17.18 14.14
CA ARG A 32 -6.29 18.50 13.51
C ARG A 32 -7.45 18.95 12.63
N GLY A 33 -8.58 18.25 12.70
CA GLY A 33 -9.78 18.59 11.95
C GLY A 33 -9.73 18.16 10.46
N VAL A 34 -8.78 17.33 10.06
CA VAL A 34 -8.73 16.79 8.70
C VAL A 34 -9.78 15.69 8.55
N ASP A 35 -10.62 15.80 7.53
CA ASP A 35 -11.55 14.72 7.17
C ASP A 35 -10.79 13.62 6.41
N VAL A 36 -10.72 12.44 7.02
CA VAL A 36 -9.94 11.30 6.51
C VAL A 36 -10.84 10.15 6.14
N LEU A 37 -10.63 9.61 4.96
CA LEU A 37 -11.09 8.30 4.53
C LEU A 37 -9.96 7.29 4.70
N LEU A 38 -10.15 6.30 5.57
CA LEU A 38 -9.24 5.18 5.72
C LEU A 38 -9.72 4.01 4.88
N THR A 39 -8.85 3.44 4.04
CA THR A 39 -9.17 2.33 3.14
C THR A 39 -7.97 1.42 2.89
N ARG A 40 -8.15 0.37 2.08
CA ARG A 40 -7.10 -0.61 1.77
C ARG A 40 -7.27 -1.26 0.42
N GLU A 41 -6.19 -1.83 -0.13
CA GLU A 41 -6.22 -2.67 -1.33
C GLU A 41 -5.52 -4.04 -1.12
N PRO A 42 -6.01 -5.10 -1.81
CA PRO A 42 -7.30 -5.15 -2.49
C PRO A 42 -8.45 -5.05 -1.48
N GLY A 43 -9.57 -4.42 -1.88
CA GLY A 43 -10.74 -4.21 -1.01
C GLY A 43 -11.35 -2.83 -1.15
N GLY A 44 -11.94 -2.32 -0.05
CA GLY A 44 -12.50 -0.97 0.04
C GLY A 44 -13.87 -0.77 -0.60
N THR A 45 -14.41 -1.78 -1.30
CA THR A 45 -15.76 -1.80 -1.88
C THR A 45 -16.36 -3.20 -1.73
N PRO A 46 -17.69 -3.40 -1.80
CA PRO A 46 -18.28 -4.73 -1.73
C PRO A 46 -17.71 -5.72 -2.77
N ILE A 47 -17.54 -5.27 -4.01
CA ILE A 47 -16.89 -6.06 -5.07
C ILE A 47 -15.42 -6.30 -4.74
N GLY A 48 -14.71 -5.26 -4.31
CA GLY A 48 -13.31 -5.35 -3.92
C GLY A 48 -13.06 -6.34 -2.79
N GLU A 49 -13.93 -6.39 -1.77
CA GLU A 49 -13.82 -7.37 -0.68
C GLU A 49 -14.08 -8.81 -1.17
N THR A 50 -15.04 -9.01 -2.07
CA THR A 50 -15.24 -10.33 -2.69
C THR A 50 -14.01 -10.79 -3.46
N LEU A 51 -13.40 -9.90 -4.26
CA LEU A 51 -12.19 -10.20 -5.00
C LEU A 51 -11.00 -10.44 -4.06
N ARG A 52 -10.91 -9.69 -2.95
CA ARG A 52 -9.90 -9.90 -1.90
C ARG A 52 -9.97 -11.32 -1.32
N GLU A 53 -11.16 -11.80 -0.97
CA GLU A 53 -11.35 -13.18 -0.50
C GLU A 53 -10.84 -14.22 -1.50
N MET A 54 -11.13 -14.02 -2.79
CA MET A 54 -10.62 -14.90 -3.84
C MET A 54 -9.09 -14.85 -3.94
N ILE A 55 -8.52 -13.65 -3.95
CA ILE A 55 -7.07 -13.42 -4.09
C ILE A 55 -6.31 -14.04 -2.92
N LEU A 56 -6.77 -13.84 -1.69
CA LEU A 56 -6.06 -14.28 -0.49
C LEU A 56 -6.17 -15.79 -0.25
N HIS A 57 -7.30 -16.40 -0.61
CA HIS A 57 -7.60 -17.78 -0.18
C HIS A 57 -7.65 -18.80 -1.32
N ARG A 58 -7.56 -18.38 -2.59
CA ARG A 58 -7.59 -19.33 -3.71
C ARG A 58 -6.28 -19.29 -4.49
N PRO A 59 -5.66 -20.44 -4.75
CA PRO A 59 -4.49 -20.50 -5.63
C PRO A 59 -4.89 -20.12 -7.06
N MET A 60 -4.07 -19.32 -7.71
CA MET A 60 -4.30 -18.88 -9.10
C MET A 60 -3.00 -18.51 -9.79
N GLN A 61 -3.05 -18.41 -11.11
CA GLN A 61 -1.91 -17.98 -11.91
C GLN A 61 -1.59 -16.49 -11.65
N PRO A 62 -0.32 -16.08 -11.68
CA PRO A 62 0.07 -14.70 -11.39
C PRO A 62 -0.65 -13.64 -12.26
N ARG A 63 -0.90 -13.93 -13.54
CA ARG A 63 -1.66 -13.03 -14.42
C ARG A 63 -3.11 -12.87 -13.96
N THR A 64 -3.77 -13.97 -13.57
CA THR A 64 -5.13 -13.92 -13.04
C THR A 64 -5.19 -13.11 -11.76
N GLU A 65 -4.23 -13.32 -10.84
CA GLU A 65 -4.10 -12.56 -9.60
C GLU A 65 -3.98 -11.06 -9.88
N THR A 66 -3.10 -10.68 -10.81
CA THR A 66 -2.90 -9.28 -11.20
C THR A 66 -4.16 -8.66 -11.80
N LEU A 67 -4.87 -9.37 -12.66
CA LEU A 67 -6.13 -8.88 -13.24
C LEU A 67 -7.21 -8.68 -12.17
N LEU A 68 -7.33 -9.56 -11.19
CA LEU A 68 -8.27 -9.40 -10.08
C LEU A 68 -7.87 -8.23 -9.16
N MET A 69 -6.57 -8.03 -8.91
CA MET A 69 -6.07 -6.86 -8.17
C MET A 69 -6.47 -5.55 -8.87
N PHE A 70 -6.31 -5.48 -10.19
CA PHE A 70 -6.69 -4.29 -10.96
C PHE A 70 -8.20 -4.15 -11.13
N ALA A 71 -8.98 -5.23 -11.19
CA ALA A 71 -10.43 -5.16 -11.16
C ALA A 71 -10.95 -4.56 -9.85
N ALA A 72 -10.43 -5.02 -8.70
CA ALA A 72 -10.75 -4.46 -7.39
C ALA A 72 -10.35 -2.98 -7.29
N ARG A 73 -9.16 -2.63 -7.78
CA ARG A 73 -8.66 -1.25 -7.82
C ARG A 73 -9.50 -0.34 -8.69
N CYS A 74 -9.92 -0.79 -9.86
CA CYS A 74 -10.78 -0.02 -10.75
C CYS A 74 -12.05 0.43 -10.05
N GLU A 75 -12.76 -0.50 -9.43
CA GLU A 75 -13.96 -0.21 -8.64
C GLU A 75 -13.67 0.73 -7.48
N HIS A 76 -12.58 0.48 -6.74
CA HIS A 76 -12.18 1.26 -5.59
C HIS A 76 -11.80 2.71 -5.95
N VAL A 77 -11.03 2.91 -7.02
CA VAL A 77 -10.63 4.23 -7.48
C VAL A 77 -11.86 5.05 -7.91
N LEU A 78 -12.71 4.48 -8.76
CA LEU A 78 -13.83 5.20 -9.36
C LEU A 78 -14.95 5.50 -8.36
N THR A 79 -15.20 4.61 -7.40
CA THR A 79 -16.36 4.73 -6.50
C THR A 79 -16.02 5.27 -5.11
N VAL A 80 -14.76 5.23 -4.70
CA VAL A 80 -14.33 5.59 -3.34
C VAL A 80 -13.22 6.64 -3.33
N ILE A 81 -12.06 6.35 -3.97
CA ILE A 81 -10.88 7.21 -3.83
C ILE A 81 -11.08 8.55 -4.52
N GLU A 82 -11.38 8.56 -5.82
CA GLU A 82 -11.53 9.81 -6.59
C GLU A 82 -12.68 10.69 -6.06
N PRO A 83 -13.87 10.15 -5.73
CA PRO A 83 -14.93 10.95 -5.11
C PRO A 83 -14.52 11.58 -3.77
N ALA A 84 -13.82 10.84 -2.91
CA ALA A 84 -13.33 11.36 -1.63
C ALA A 84 -12.31 12.50 -1.84
N LEU A 85 -11.35 12.31 -2.73
CA LEU A 85 -10.35 13.33 -3.06
C LEU A 85 -10.99 14.59 -3.66
N ALA A 86 -11.98 14.42 -4.55
CA ALA A 86 -12.73 15.53 -5.15
C ALA A 86 -13.54 16.31 -4.10
N ALA A 87 -14.05 15.64 -3.06
CA ALA A 87 -14.74 16.26 -1.92
C ALA A 87 -13.79 16.94 -0.92
N GLY A 88 -12.47 16.93 -1.16
CA GLY A 88 -11.47 17.51 -0.26
C GLY A 88 -11.06 16.61 0.90
N ARG A 89 -11.55 15.38 0.96
CA ARG A 89 -11.16 14.39 1.98
C ARG A 89 -9.78 13.84 1.72
N TRP A 90 -8.99 13.65 2.75
CA TRP A 90 -7.75 12.90 2.65
C TRP A 90 -8.04 11.40 2.56
N VAL A 91 -7.30 10.70 1.71
CA VAL A 91 -7.40 9.24 1.58
C VAL A 91 -6.11 8.61 2.08
N LEU A 92 -6.23 7.79 3.13
CA LEU A 92 -5.15 6.92 3.63
C LEU A 92 -5.43 5.49 3.18
N CYS A 93 -4.56 4.93 2.35
CA CYS A 93 -4.77 3.60 1.78
C CYS A 93 -3.64 2.64 2.17
N ASP A 94 -3.99 1.54 2.84
CA ASP A 94 -3.07 0.43 3.08
C ASP A 94 -2.88 -0.33 1.77
N ARG A 95 -1.74 -0.16 1.12
CA ARG A 95 -1.36 -0.60 -0.22
C ARG A 95 -2.10 0.10 -1.36
N PHE A 96 -1.42 0.21 -2.48
CA PHE A 96 -1.96 0.66 -3.76
C PHE A 96 -1.18 0.00 -4.91
N THR A 97 -1.01 0.67 -6.03
CA THR A 97 -0.37 0.10 -7.23
C THR A 97 1.09 -0.30 -7.00
N ASP A 98 1.81 0.36 -6.09
CA ASP A 98 3.18 -0.01 -5.76
C ASP A 98 3.27 -1.42 -5.17
N ALA A 99 2.25 -1.88 -4.43
CA ALA A 99 2.16 -3.27 -3.98
C ALA A 99 2.09 -4.25 -5.16
N THR A 100 1.34 -3.93 -6.22
CA THR A 100 1.25 -4.79 -7.40
C THR A 100 2.60 -4.90 -8.12
N TYR A 101 3.31 -3.80 -8.27
CA TYR A 101 4.68 -3.86 -8.80
C TYR A 101 5.60 -4.71 -7.92
N ALA A 102 5.55 -4.54 -6.61
CA ALA A 102 6.42 -5.28 -5.71
C ALA A 102 6.09 -6.79 -5.68
N TYR A 103 4.82 -7.14 -5.52
CA TYR A 103 4.39 -8.53 -5.33
C TYR A 103 4.29 -9.29 -6.65
N GLN A 104 3.61 -8.74 -7.67
CA GLN A 104 3.36 -9.44 -8.92
C GLN A 104 4.58 -9.35 -9.85
N SER A 105 5.23 -8.20 -9.96
CA SER A 105 6.46 -8.11 -10.76
C SER A 105 7.68 -8.60 -9.98
N GLY A 106 8.01 -8.00 -8.85
CA GLY A 106 9.19 -8.38 -8.06
C GLY A 106 9.11 -9.81 -7.52
N GLY A 107 8.02 -10.14 -6.83
CA GLY A 107 7.82 -11.44 -6.21
C GLY A 107 7.53 -12.57 -7.19
N ARG A 108 6.57 -12.37 -8.10
CA ARG A 108 6.05 -13.38 -9.03
C ARG A 108 6.70 -13.36 -10.42
N GLY A 109 7.51 -12.34 -10.72
CA GLY A 109 8.24 -12.24 -11.99
C GLY A 109 7.41 -11.79 -13.20
N LEU A 110 6.25 -11.15 -12.99
CA LEU A 110 5.51 -10.55 -14.10
C LEU A 110 6.28 -9.36 -14.70
N PRO A 111 6.27 -9.16 -16.01
CA PRO A 111 6.87 -7.98 -16.61
C PRO A 111 6.23 -6.69 -16.06
N GLU A 112 7.03 -5.73 -15.62
CA GLU A 112 6.52 -4.42 -15.16
C GLU A 112 5.71 -3.70 -16.23
N ALA A 113 6.01 -3.91 -17.51
CA ALA A 113 5.28 -3.33 -18.63
C ALA A 113 3.80 -3.75 -18.65
N ASP A 114 3.48 -4.98 -18.23
CA ASP A 114 2.11 -5.48 -18.12
C ASP A 114 1.37 -4.73 -17.01
N VAL A 115 1.99 -4.59 -15.83
CA VAL A 115 1.45 -3.82 -14.70
C VAL A 115 1.25 -2.35 -15.08
N ALA A 116 2.24 -1.74 -15.73
CA ALA A 116 2.16 -0.35 -16.17
C ALA A 116 1.04 -0.12 -17.22
N THR A 117 0.74 -1.14 -18.04
CA THR A 117 -0.37 -1.07 -18.99
C THR A 117 -1.72 -1.06 -18.27
N LEU A 118 -1.90 -1.93 -17.28
CA LEU A 118 -3.10 -1.97 -16.45
C LEU A 118 -3.24 -0.69 -15.61
N GLU A 119 -2.16 -0.17 -15.05
CA GLU A 119 -2.15 1.08 -14.30
C GLU A 119 -2.68 2.24 -15.17
N ARG A 120 -2.12 2.43 -16.37
CA ARG A 120 -2.56 3.48 -17.29
C ARG A 120 -4.02 3.35 -17.72
N TRP A 121 -4.54 2.13 -17.79
CA TRP A 121 -5.93 1.88 -18.15
C TRP A 121 -6.90 2.13 -17.01
N VAL A 122 -6.54 1.68 -15.80
CA VAL A 122 -7.44 1.67 -14.63
C VAL A 122 -7.48 3.03 -13.92
N HIS A 123 -6.32 3.71 -13.76
CA HIS A 123 -6.28 5.00 -13.05
C HIS A 123 -5.25 5.96 -13.68
N PRO A 124 -5.49 6.38 -14.94
CA PRO A 124 -4.57 7.28 -15.64
C PRO A 124 -4.41 8.59 -14.86
N GLY A 125 -3.17 8.89 -14.47
CA GLY A 125 -2.84 10.15 -13.78
C GLY A 125 -3.10 10.18 -12.27
N LEU A 126 -3.78 9.20 -11.68
CA LEU A 126 -3.90 9.11 -10.23
C LEU A 126 -2.64 8.49 -9.63
N GLN A 127 -1.87 9.29 -8.92
CA GLN A 127 -0.72 8.87 -8.13
C GLN A 127 -0.87 9.34 -6.68
N PRO A 128 -0.34 8.62 -5.71
CA PRO A 128 -0.27 9.11 -4.33
C PRO A 128 0.56 10.40 -4.25
N ASP A 129 0.08 11.36 -3.46
CA ASP A 129 0.83 12.58 -3.11
C ASP A 129 2.04 12.22 -2.22
N LEU A 130 1.89 11.18 -1.38
CA LEU A 130 2.94 10.64 -0.51
C LEU A 130 2.75 9.14 -0.34
N THR A 131 3.84 8.38 -0.42
CA THR A 131 3.90 6.96 -0.12
C THR A 131 4.90 6.71 1.01
N PHE A 132 4.43 6.18 2.11
CA PHE A 132 5.27 5.64 3.17
C PHE A 132 5.65 4.20 2.84
N LEU A 133 6.92 3.94 2.60
CA LEU A 133 7.44 2.59 2.45
C LEU A 133 8.07 2.15 3.79
N PHE A 134 7.40 1.24 4.48
CA PHE A 134 7.88 0.62 5.71
C PHE A 134 8.88 -0.48 5.36
N ASP A 135 10.16 -0.16 5.50
CA ASP A 135 11.24 -1.08 5.22
C ASP A 135 11.58 -1.91 6.46
N LEU A 136 11.65 -3.23 6.26
CA LEU A 136 12.03 -4.19 7.28
C LEU A 136 12.66 -5.42 6.62
N GLU A 137 13.68 -5.98 7.26
CA GLU A 137 14.26 -7.25 6.82
C GLU A 137 13.21 -8.38 6.89
N PRO A 138 13.09 -9.23 5.86
CA PRO A 138 12.08 -10.29 5.80
C PRO A 138 12.13 -11.24 7.01
N GLU A 139 13.32 -11.50 7.56
CA GLU A 139 13.50 -12.35 8.73
C GLU A 139 12.85 -11.76 9.98
N ILE A 140 12.99 -10.45 10.17
CA ILE A 140 12.38 -9.75 11.31
C ILE A 140 10.86 -9.70 11.12
N ALA A 141 10.41 -9.46 9.89
CA ALA A 141 9.00 -9.47 9.54
C ALA A 141 8.36 -10.84 9.82
N ALA A 142 8.98 -11.94 9.42
CA ALA A 142 8.52 -13.30 9.69
C ALA A 142 8.38 -13.59 11.18
N VAL A 143 9.34 -13.16 12.01
CA VAL A 143 9.27 -13.31 13.48
C VAL A 143 8.09 -12.53 14.06
N ARG A 144 7.82 -11.33 13.55
CA ARG A 144 6.67 -10.50 14.00
C ARG A 144 5.33 -11.15 13.65
N LEU A 145 5.21 -11.68 12.42
CA LEU A 145 4.01 -12.37 11.95
C LEU A 145 3.72 -13.63 12.75
N ALA A 146 4.72 -14.46 13.00
CA ALA A 146 4.58 -15.67 13.80
C ALA A 146 4.06 -15.37 15.21
N ARG A 147 4.55 -14.28 15.85
CA ARG A 147 4.05 -13.82 17.14
C ARG A 147 2.61 -13.33 17.13
N ALA A 148 2.16 -12.78 16.00
CA ALA A 148 0.80 -12.27 15.83
C ALA A 148 -0.21 -13.34 15.43
N GLN A 149 0.22 -14.60 15.23
CA GLN A 149 -0.61 -15.73 14.77
C GLN A 149 -1.42 -15.39 13.50
N ARG A 150 -0.87 -14.56 12.64
CA ARG A 150 -1.48 -14.18 11.36
C ARG A 150 -0.78 -14.93 10.26
N SER A 151 -1.51 -15.73 9.51
CA SER A 151 -1.01 -16.41 8.32
C SER A 151 -2.09 -16.36 7.23
N ASP A 152 -1.70 -15.94 6.05
CA ASP A 152 -2.49 -16.07 4.84
C ASP A 152 -1.63 -16.68 3.72
N ARG A 153 -2.18 -16.77 2.50
CA ARG A 153 -1.47 -17.36 1.37
C ARG A 153 -0.15 -16.66 1.01
N PHE A 154 -0.08 -15.35 1.20
CA PHE A 154 1.12 -14.57 0.88
C PHE A 154 2.19 -14.70 1.98
N GLU A 155 1.78 -14.82 3.23
CA GLU A 155 2.68 -15.00 4.37
C GLU A 155 3.36 -16.37 4.37
N ALA A 156 2.71 -17.39 3.76
CA ALA A 156 3.26 -18.73 3.59
C ALA A 156 4.34 -18.83 2.48
N GLU A 157 4.61 -17.74 1.76
CA GLU A 157 5.62 -17.69 0.71
C GLU A 157 7.05 -17.80 1.29
N GLN A 158 7.96 -18.29 0.46
CA GLN A 158 9.35 -18.48 0.86
C GLN A 158 10.06 -17.13 1.10
N ARG A 159 11.05 -17.13 1.98
CA ARG A 159 11.90 -15.97 2.31
C ARG A 159 12.40 -15.21 1.08
N ASP A 160 12.86 -15.94 0.05
CA ASP A 160 13.36 -15.34 -1.19
C ASP A 160 12.31 -14.52 -1.93
N PHE A 161 11.03 -14.89 -1.80
CA PHE A 161 9.93 -14.12 -2.36
C PHE A 161 9.84 -12.73 -1.69
N PHE A 162 9.81 -12.67 -0.36
CA PHE A 162 9.72 -11.39 0.35
C PHE A 162 10.99 -10.54 0.20
N THR A 163 12.15 -11.16 0.03
CA THR A 163 13.37 -10.44 -0.31
C THR A 163 13.22 -9.73 -1.66
N ARG A 164 12.76 -10.43 -2.70
CA ARG A 164 12.50 -9.80 -4.02
C ARG A 164 11.43 -8.71 -3.95
N VAL A 165 10.35 -8.93 -3.20
CA VAL A 165 9.29 -7.92 -2.99
C VAL A 165 9.86 -6.65 -2.35
N ARG A 166 10.64 -6.79 -1.28
CA ARG A 166 11.30 -5.66 -0.60
C ARG A 166 12.25 -4.91 -1.52
N GLU A 167 13.11 -5.63 -2.23
CA GLU A 167 14.06 -5.03 -3.18
C GLU A 167 13.35 -4.23 -4.27
N HIS A 168 12.22 -4.75 -4.74
CA HIS A 168 11.41 -4.09 -5.75
C HIS A 168 10.76 -2.81 -5.22
N TYR A 169 10.21 -2.83 -4.00
CA TYR A 169 9.73 -1.63 -3.33
C TYR A 169 10.84 -0.57 -3.19
N LEU A 170 12.03 -0.97 -2.75
CA LEU A 170 13.17 -0.06 -2.60
C LEU A 170 13.63 0.51 -3.95
N ALA A 171 13.60 -0.29 -5.01
CA ALA A 171 13.91 0.19 -6.35
C ALA A 171 12.89 1.25 -6.82
N ARG A 172 11.58 1.04 -6.60
CA ARG A 172 10.54 2.02 -6.89
C ARG A 172 10.71 3.31 -6.08
N ALA A 173 11.03 3.19 -4.80
CA ALA A 173 11.28 4.35 -3.94
C ALA A 173 12.47 5.18 -4.45
N ARG A 174 13.56 4.53 -4.86
CA ARG A 174 14.72 5.21 -5.48
C ARG A 174 14.38 5.90 -6.80
N ALA A 175 13.51 5.30 -7.61
CA ALA A 175 13.07 5.88 -8.89
C ALA A 175 12.12 7.07 -8.71
N GLN A 176 11.42 7.16 -7.59
CA GLN A 176 10.41 8.19 -7.33
C GLN A 176 10.60 8.90 -5.96
N PRO A 177 11.78 9.47 -5.67
CA PRO A 177 12.12 9.97 -4.32
C PRO A 177 11.25 11.15 -3.86
N ARG A 178 10.60 11.85 -4.79
CA ARG A 178 9.70 12.97 -4.46
C ARG A 178 8.42 12.50 -3.77
N ARG A 179 7.94 11.31 -4.12
CA ARG A 179 6.68 10.73 -3.64
C ARG A 179 6.92 9.78 -2.46
N PHE A 180 8.01 9.02 -2.48
CA PHE A 180 8.31 8.06 -1.44
C PHE A 180 9.05 8.66 -0.24
N LEU A 181 8.68 8.16 0.96
CA LEU A 181 9.51 8.18 2.15
C LEU A 181 9.75 6.74 2.59
N VAL A 182 11.01 6.32 2.59
CA VAL A 182 11.41 5.02 3.16
C VAL A 182 11.61 5.20 4.66
N VAL A 183 10.92 4.38 5.43
CA VAL A 183 10.91 4.40 6.90
C VAL A 183 11.44 3.07 7.41
N ASP A 184 12.58 3.09 8.09
CA ASP A 184 13.15 1.93 8.77
C ASP A 184 12.31 1.59 10.01
N THR A 185 11.57 0.49 9.93
CA THR A 185 10.70 0.04 11.00
C THR A 185 11.34 -0.96 11.97
N SER A 186 12.64 -1.14 11.89
CA SER A 186 13.43 -1.77 12.94
C SER A 186 13.65 -0.84 14.13
N GLN A 187 13.52 0.48 13.91
CA GLN A 187 13.64 1.53 14.93
C GLN A 187 12.47 1.53 15.91
N ASP A 188 12.64 2.24 17.03
CA ASP A 188 11.62 2.40 18.05
C ASP A 188 10.39 3.12 17.50
N LYS A 189 9.21 2.68 17.95
CA LYS A 189 7.92 3.19 17.48
C LYS A 189 7.81 4.73 17.52
N PRO A 190 8.24 5.45 18.59
CA PRO A 190 8.18 6.92 18.63
C PRO A 190 9.03 7.58 17.53
N VAL A 191 10.21 7.04 17.24
CA VAL A 191 11.11 7.57 16.19
C VAL A 191 10.46 7.42 14.81
N VAL A 192 9.87 6.25 14.54
CA VAL A 192 9.11 6.02 13.30
C VAL A 192 7.95 7.01 13.19
N GLN A 193 7.18 7.20 14.26
CA GLN A 193 6.02 8.10 14.29
C GLN A 193 6.41 9.56 14.04
N GLU A 194 7.51 10.02 14.59
CA GLU A 194 8.02 11.37 14.35
C GLU A 194 8.37 11.59 12.87
N GLN A 195 9.06 10.63 12.24
CA GLN A 195 9.38 10.70 10.80
C GLN A 195 8.12 10.79 9.92
N LEU A 196 7.05 10.06 10.26
CA LEU A 196 5.79 10.11 9.52
C LEU A 196 5.15 11.50 9.60
N ILE A 197 5.04 12.05 10.82
CA ILE A 197 4.43 13.36 11.03
C ILE A 197 5.24 14.47 10.37
N ASP A 198 6.55 14.41 10.47
CA ASP A 198 7.44 15.37 9.80
C ASP A 198 7.29 15.34 8.28
N ALA A 199 7.14 14.15 7.69
CA ALA A 199 6.91 14.02 6.26
C ALA A 199 5.55 14.60 5.84
N VAL A 200 4.48 14.33 6.59
CA VAL A 200 3.16 14.93 6.34
C VAL A 200 3.24 16.45 6.38
N ARG A 201 3.87 17.02 7.42
CA ARG A 201 4.00 18.48 7.57
C ARG A 201 4.80 19.16 6.46
N ARG A 202 5.81 18.48 5.92
CA ARG A 202 6.72 19.09 4.94
C ARG A 202 6.30 18.90 3.50
N ARG A 203 5.53 17.83 3.20
CA ARG A 203 5.23 17.42 1.83
C ARG A 203 3.77 17.63 1.43
N LEU A 204 2.87 17.83 2.37
CA LEU A 204 1.42 17.96 2.18
C LEU A 204 0.83 19.21 2.80
#